data_3f0766e5172cd4d0856c93bd3835973e
#
_entry.id   3f0766e5172cd4d0856c93bd3835973e
#
_cell.length_a   1.000
_cell.length_b   1.000
_cell.length_c   1.000
_cell.angle_alpha   90.00
_cell.angle_beta   90.00
_cell.angle_gamma   90.00
#
_symmetry.space_group_name_H-M   'P 1'
#
loop_
_entity.id
_entity.type
_entity.pdbx_description
1 polymer ?
#
loop_
_entity_poly.entity_id
_entity_poly.type
_entity_poly.pdbx_seq_one_letter_code
_entity_poly.pdbx_strand_id
1 'polypeptide(L)'
;MPKAIVVEETGSPSVMKWRDVEVRRPGKGEVTVRAKAIGVNFIDIYQRSGLYPMPLPFTPGGEMCGEIEAVGTGVSGFKIGDRVATGTAGSGCYAEIRNIDAGKLVKVPKEIPNDVAASMMLQGMTVQFLIRQVYKIGKGDTILIHAAAGGVGLILCQWAKHLGATVIGTVGSPGKARLAKAHGCDYPIIYSRENFVDRVRKITKGEMLPVVYDSIGKATWPASLDCLHKRGLFVSFGNASGPTPAIDPLILMQKGSLSMTRPTLFDFADTPERMRKMAGDVMKVIKSGAVKVEVNHKYSLREAARAHRDQAARKTTGSIVLEP
;
A
#
# COMPACT_ATOMS: atom_id res chain seq x y z
N MET A 1 30.37 7.77 3.38
CA MET A 1 29.21 8.36 2.67
C MET A 1 28.00 7.49 2.99
N PRO A 2 26.78 8.05 3.08
CA PRO A 2 25.58 7.24 3.25
C PRO A 2 25.35 6.35 2.02
N LYS A 3 24.64 5.26 2.23
CA LYS A 3 24.35 4.27 1.21
C LYS A 3 22.90 4.36 0.74
N ALA A 4 22.65 3.94 -0.50
CA ALA A 4 21.31 3.79 -1.07
C ALA A 4 21.26 2.65 -2.08
N ILE A 5 20.05 2.22 -2.39
CA ILE A 5 19.79 1.38 -3.56
C ILE A 5 19.61 2.30 -4.77
N VAL A 6 20.37 2.07 -5.82
CA VAL A 6 20.27 2.83 -7.08
C VAL A 6 19.88 1.88 -8.21
N VAL A 7 18.95 2.31 -9.03
CA VAL A 7 18.48 1.65 -10.26
C VAL A 7 18.92 2.48 -11.45
N GLU A 8 19.85 1.96 -12.24
CA GLU A 8 20.42 2.60 -13.42
C GLU A 8 19.68 2.19 -14.71
N GLU A 9 19.00 1.04 -14.68
CA GLU A 9 18.19 0.49 -15.75
C GLU A 9 16.99 -0.25 -15.18
N THR A 10 15.88 -0.30 -15.90
CA THR A 10 14.70 -1.08 -15.48
C THR A 10 14.93 -2.58 -15.71
N GLY A 11 14.35 -3.43 -14.86
CA GLY A 11 14.52 -4.87 -15.04
C GLY A 11 14.16 -5.72 -13.82
N SER A 12 14.85 -6.85 -13.68
CA SER A 12 14.71 -7.79 -12.57
C SER A 12 15.27 -7.20 -11.26
N PRO A 13 15.06 -7.81 -10.07
CA PRO A 13 15.64 -7.32 -8.82
C PRO A 13 17.17 -7.13 -8.84
N SER A 14 17.91 -7.77 -9.77
CA SER A 14 19.37 -7.64 -9.91
C SER A 14 19.86 -6.25 -10.35
N VAL A 15 18.98 -5.41 -10.91
CA VAL A 15 19.30 -4.02 -11.30
C VAL A 15 19.44 -3.08 -10.10
N MET A 16 19.02 -3.51 -8.92
CA MET A 16 19.11 -2.75 -7.67
C MET A 16 20.53 -2.82 -7.11
N LYS A 17 21.28 -1.74 -7.22
CA LYS A 17 22.69 -1.67 -6.82
C LYS A 17 22.88 -0.92 -5.50
N TRP A 18 23.65 -1.49 -4.59
CA TRP A 18 24.06 -0.85 -3.34
C TRP A 18 25.20 0.12 -3.62
N ARG A 19 24.98 1.42 -3.43
CA ARG A 19 25.94 2.49 -3.81
C ARG A 19 26.15 3.48 -2.67
N ASP A 20 27.32 4.10 -2.66
CA ASP A 20 27.53 5.36 -1.96
C ASP A 20 26.78 6.46 -2.70
N VAL A 21 26.12 7.33 -1.96
CA VAL A 21 25.40 8.47 -2.50
C VAL A 21 25.79 9.76 -1.77
N GLU A 22 25.86 10.85 -2.52
CA GLU A 22 26.03 12.16 -1.92
C GLU A 22 24.67 12.73 -1.52
N VAL A 23 24.58 13.26 -0.30
CA VAL A 23 23.39 13.95 0.20
C VAL A 23 23.75 15.43 0.36
N ARG A 24 23.21 16.26 -0.52
CA ARG A 24 23.39 17.73 -0.43
C ARG A 24 22.71 18.29 0.83
N ARG A 25 23.06 19.50 1.23
CA ARG A 25 22.29 20.22 2.27
C ARG A 25 20.83 20.39 1.82
N PRO A 26 19.85 20.34 2.77
CA PRO A 26 18.45 20.52 2.43
C PRO A 26 18.20 21.91 1.88
N GLY A 27 17.47 22.00 0.78
CA GLY A 27 17.07 23.24 0.15
C GLY A 27 15.88 23.91 0.85
N LYS A 28 15.33 24.95 0.21
CA LYS A 28 14.13 25.63 0.69
C LYS A 28 12.94 24.66 0.75
N GLY A 29 12.28 24.54 1.90
CA GLY A 29 11.14 23.66 2.12
C GLY A 29 11.49 22.19 2.35
N GLU A 30 12.79 21.82 2.37
CA GLU A 30 13.22 20.44 2.57
C GLU A 30 13.80 20.21 3.97
N VAL A 31 13.78 18.97 4.40
CA VAL A 31 14.53 18.49 5.57
C VAL A 31 15.36 17.27 5.18
N THR A 32 16.51 17.09 5.83
CA THR A 32 17.30 15.87 5.75
C THR A 32 16.79 14.88 6.79
N VAL A 33 16.43 13.68 6.36
CA VAL A 33 15.91 12.62 7.23
C VAL A 33 16.87 11.42 7.18
N ARG A 34 17.31 10.96 8.35
CA ARG A 34 17.98 9.67 8.54
C ARG A 34 16.93 8.59 8.73
N ALA A 35 16.95 7.59 7.88
CA ALA A 35 16.04 6.47 7.94
C ALA A 35 16.23 5.64 9.23
N LYS A 36 15.13 5.21 9.83
CA LYS A 36 15.09 4.23 10.92
C LYS A 36 14.39 2.95 10.48
N ALA A 37 13.51 3.05 9.51
CA ALA A 37 12.82 1.95 8.85
C ALA A 37 12.26 2.43 7.51
N ILE A 38 12.19 1.54 6.51
CA ILE A 38 11.76 1.86 5.15
C ILE A 38 10.72 0.83 4.71
N GLY A 39 9.53 1.26 4.31
CA GLY A 39 8.48 0.38 3.82
C GLY A 39 8.73 -0.09 2.39
N VAL A 40 8.40 -1.36 2.12
CA VAL A 40 8.46 -1.95 0.78
C VAL A 40 7.05 -2.14 0.24
N ASN A 41 6.78 -1.60 -0.95
CA ASN A 41 5.48 -1.62 -1.56
C ASN A 41 5.52 -2.16 -3.00
N PHE A 42 4.40 -2.67 -3.52
CA PHE A 42 4.34 -3.17 -4.90
C PHE A 42 4.62 -2.09 -5.94
N ILE A 43 4.35 -0.82 -5.65
CA ILE A 43 4.67 0.29 -6.55
C ILE A 43 6.18 0.40 -6.82
N ASP A 44 7.01 0.07 -5.82
CA ASP A 44 8.46 0.07 -5.96
C ASP A 44 8.92 -1.00 -6.98
N ILE A 45 8.21 -2.15 -7.00
CA ILE A 45 8.43 -3.19 -8.01
C ILE A 45 8.00 -2.70 -9.39
N TYR A 46 6.85 -2.02 -9.51
CA TYR A 46 6.36 -1.50 -10.79
C TYR A 46 7.32 -0.47 -11.37
N GLN A 47 7.86 0.43 -10.54
CA GLN A 47 8.85 1.43 -10.93
C GLN A 47 10.16 0.76 -11.36
N ARG A 48 10.72 -0.13 -10.53
CA ARG A 48 11.96 -0.84 -10.83
C ARG A 48 11.85 -1.68 -12.12
N SER A 49 10.71 -2.32 -12.37
CA SER A 49 10.52 -3.17 -13.56
C SER A 49 10.18 -2.39 -14.83
N GLY A 50 9.91 -1.08 -14.75
CA GLY A 50 9.53 -0.24 -15.87
C GLY A 50 8.04 -0.26 -16.21
N LEU A 51 7.20 -0.99 -15.43
CA LEU A 51 5.73 -0.93 -15.61
C LEU A 51 5.21 0.49 -15.33
N TYR A 52 5.78 1.17 -14.35
CA TYR A 52 5.57 2.60 -14.10
C TYR A 52 6.87 3.32 -14.41
N PRO A 53 6.95 4.06 -15.54
CA PRO A 53 8.17 4.73 -15.96
C PRO A 53 8.70 5.71 -14.92
N MET A 54 10.01 5.67 -14.69
CA MET A 54 10.75 6.59 -13.82
C MET A 54 11.96 7.14 -14.58
N PRO A 55 12.34 8.41 -14.36
CA PRO A 55 13.63 8.90 -14.83
C PRO A 55 14.78 8.08 -14.21
N LEU A 56 15.76 7.70 -15.03
CA LEU A 56 16.94 6.95 -14.62
C LEU A 56 18.18 7.87 -14.52
N PRO A 57 19.09 7.64 -13.57
CA PRO A 57 19.01 6.69 -12.47
C PRO A 57 18.07 7.16 -11.35
N PHE A 58 17.51 6.24 -10.56
CA PHE A 58 16.70 6.59 -9.40
C PHE A 58 16.92 5.65 -8.20
N THR A 59 16.58 6.13 -7.02
CA THR A 59 16.49 5.32 -5.79
C THR A 59 15.03 4.96 -5.54
N PRO A 60 14.65 3.68 -5.41
CA PRO A 60 13.27 3.27 -5.14
C PRO A 60 12.75 3.71 -3.77
N GLY A 61 11.48 3.42 -3.51
CA GLY A 61 10.82 3.55 -2.21
C GLY A 61 10.10 4.87 -2.02
N GLY A 62 8.80 4.78 -1.74
CA GLY A 62 7.93 5.94 -1.48
C GLY A 62 7.61 6.16 0.01
N GLU A 63 8.02 5.25 0.89
CA GLU A 63 7.60 5.20 2.29
C GLU A 63 8.78 4.97 3.23
N MET A 64 8.85 5.75 4.31
CA MET A 64 9.85 5.56 5.37
C MET A 64 9.43 6.24 6.69
N CYS A 65 10.05 5.81 7.78
CA CYS A 65 10.10 6.52 9.05
C CYS A 65 11.56 6.84 9.39
N GLY A 66 11.80 8.02 9.93
CA GLY A 66 13.15 8.46 10.28
C GLY A 66 13.15 9.65 11.22
N GLU A 67 14.34 10.20 11.44
CA GLU A 67 14.61 11.34 12.30
C GLU A 67 15.22 12.48 11.49
N ILE A 68 14.77 13.70 11.72
CA ILE A 68 15.28 14.90 11.04
C ILE A 68 16.68 15.23 11.57
N GLU A 69 17.67 15.30 10.68
CA GLU A 69 19.06 15.67 10.97
C GLU A 69 19.39 17.13 10.58
N ALA A 70 18.69 17.65 9.55
CA ALA A 70 18.88 19.04 9.14
C ALA A 70 17.57 19.62 8.61
N VAL A 71 17.44 20.94 8.72
CA VAL A 71 16.24 21.68 8.30
C VAL A 71 16.66 22.78 7.34
N GLY A 72 16.06 22.80 6.16
CA GLY A 72 16.27 23.83 5.15
C GLY A 72 15.48 25.10 5.44
N THR A 73 15.79 26.14 4.68
CA THR A 73 15.11 27.45 4.84
C THR A 73 13.61 27.34 4.52
N GLY A 74 12.79 28.14 5.21
CA GLY A 74 11.35 28.21 4.98
C GLY A 74 10.54 27.01 5.51
N VAL A 75 11.16 26.01 6.14
CA VAL A 75 10.45 24.93 6.82
C VAL A 75 9.90 25.42 8.14
N SER A 76 8.61 25.17 8.36
CA SER A 76 7.93 25.42 9.64
C SER A 76 7.32 24.14 10.20
N GLY A 77 7.17 24.06 11.53
CA GLY A 77 6.55 22.94 12.20
C GLY A 77 7.44 21.70 12.40
N PHE A 78 8.69 21.71 11.89
CA PHE A 78 9.67 20.65 12.08
C PHE A 78 10.99 21.18 12.63
N LYS A 79 11.70 20.36 13.41
CA LYS A 79 13.03 20.64 13.97
C LYS A 79 13.90 19.40 13.95
N ILE A 80 15.20 19.59 14.10
CA ILE A 80 16.17 18.50 14.27
C ILE A 80 15.75 17.63 15.46
N GLY A 81 15.83 16.30 15.30
CA GLY A 81 15.40 15.31 16.26
C GLY A 81 13.91 14.96 16.18
N ASP A 82 13.10 15.65 15.38
CA ASP A 82 11.70 15.23 15.18
C ASP A 82 11.64 13.90 14.46
N ARG A 83 10.83 12.97 14.99
CA ARG A 83 10.53 11.70 14.35
C ARG A 83 9.39 11.86 13.36
N VAL A 84 9.65 11.49 12.11
CA VAL A 84 8.74 11.74 10.98
C VAL A 84 8.55 10.49 10.13
N ALA A 85 7.43 10.45 9.41
CA ALA A 85 7.18 9.44 8.39
C ALA A 85 6.56 10.05 7.14
N THR A 86 6.71 9.34 6.04
CA THR A 86 6.08 9.66 4.75
C THR A 86 5.57 8.39 4.08
N GLY A 87 4.51 8.51 3.26
CA GLY A 87 4.04 7.48 2.33
C GLY A 87 3.77 8.09 0.94
N THR A 88 4.15 9.36 0.74
CA THR A 88 3.92 10.13 -0.49
C THR A 88 5.21 10.75 -1.04
N ALA A 89 6.38 10.27 -0.59
CA ALA A 89 7.66 10.81 -1.06
C ALA A 89 7.94 10.57 -2.55
N GLY A 90 7.17 9.69 -3.19
CA GLY A 90 7.32 9.33 -4.60
C GLY A 90 8.35 8.23 -4.81
N SER A 91 9.64 8.54 -4.67
CA SER A 91 10.77 7.61 -4.74
C SER A 91 11.90 8.12 -3.86
N GLY A 92 12.97 7.33 -3.68
CA GLY A 92 14.19 7.75 -2.99
C GLY A 92 14.29 7.31 -1.52
N CYS A 93 13.30 6.59 -0.96
CA CYS A 93 13.36 6.16 0.44
C CYS A 93 14.30 4.97 0.70
N TYR A 94 14.73 4.21 -0.32
CA TYR A 94 15.70 3.14 -0.13
C TYR A 94 17.12 3.69 0.03
N ALA A 95 17.28 4.56 1.03
CA ALA A 95 18.52 5.25 1.37
C ALA A 95 18.65 5.42 2.88
N GLU A 96 19.89 5.37 3.40
CA GLU A 96 20.15 5.64 4.82
C GLU A 96 19.80 7.08 5.21
N ILE A 97 20.05 8.03 4.30
CA ILE A 97 19.77 9.46 4.49
C ILE A 97 19.25 10.04 3.18
N ARG A 98 18.26 10.90 3.27
CA ARG A 98 17.77 11.67 2.11
C ARG A 98 17.15 13.01 2.49
N ASN A 99 17.08 13.92 1.51
CA ASN A 99 16.26 15.13 1.63
C ASN A 99 14.82 14.83 1.20
N ILE A 100 13.85 15.37 1.94
CA ILE A 100 12.41 15.22 1.68
C ILE A 100 11.76 16.59 1.83
N ASP A 101 10.82 16.90 0.95
CA ASP A 101 9.90 18.02 1.08
C ASP A 101 9.12 17.90 2.40
N ALA A 102 9.23 18.90 3.26
CA ALA A 102 8.55 18.93 4.56
C ALA A 102 7.01 18.83 4.42
N GLY A 103 6.45 19.25 3.28
CA GLY A 103 5.03 19.09 2.98
C GLY A 103 4.57 17.64 2.86
N LYS A 104 5.50 16.71 2.62
CA LYS A 104 5.23 15.26 2.49
C LYS A 104 5.47 14.47 3.78
N LEU A 105 5.72 15.16 4.89
CA LEU A 105 6.03 14.55 6.16
C LEU A 105 4.93 14.74 7.20
N VAL A 106 4.80 13.75 8.07
CA VAL A 106 4.00 13.82 9.30
C VAL A 106 4.85 13.45 10.50
N LYS A 107 4.59 14.11 11.65
CA LYS A 107 5.18 13.69 12.93
C LYS A 107 4.57 12.38 13.40
N VAL A 108 5.41 11.48 13.87
CA VAL A 108 4.98 10.17 14.36
C VAL A 108 4.92 10.18 15.89
N PRO A 109 3.77 9.83 16.51
CA PRO A 109 3.66 9.66 17.95
C PRO A 109 4.65 8.63 18.49
N LYS A 110 5.16 8.86 19.73
CA LYS A 110 6.19 7.99 20.35
C LYS A 110 5.73 6.53 20.52
N GLU A 111 4.45 6.34 20.70
CA GLU A 111 3.81 5.03 20.91
C GLU A 111 3.82 4.13 19.67
N ILE A 112 4.01 4.70 18.47
CA ILE A 112 4.05 3.94 17.21
C ILE A 112 5.51 3.57 16.92
N PRO A 113 5.90 2.28 16.87
CA PRO A 113 7.25 1.86 16.53
C PRO A 113 7.68 2.31 15.12
N ASN A 114 8.99 2.43 14.87
CA ASN A 114 9.51 2.92 13.59
C ASN A 114 9.14 2.03 12.41
N ASP A 115 9.17 0.72 12.57
CA ASP A 115 8.81 -0.24 11.53
C ASP A 115 7.31 -0.19 11.19
N VAL A 116 6.45 -0.04 12.20
CA VAL A 116 5.02 0.22 12.01
C VAL A 116 4.82 1.56 11.28
N ALA A 117 5.50 2.63 11.73
CA ALA A 117 5.40 3.95 11.11
C ALA A 117 5.85 3.96 9.64
N ALA A 118 6.89 3.18 9.29
CA ALA A 118 7.42 3.03 7.94
C ALA A 118 6.57 2.11 7.04
N SER A 119 5.55 1.45 7.55
CA SER A 119 4.72 0.51 6.79
C SER A 119 3.21 0.81 6.88
N MET A 120 2.84 1.86 7.60
CA MET A 120 1.44 2.27 7.75
C MET A 120 1.04 3.47 6.88
N MET A 121 2.01 4.28 6.42
CA MET A 121 1.66 5.53 5.73
C MET A 121 1.10 5.27 4.34
N LEU A 122 1.85 4.65 3.44
CA LEU A 122 1.38 4.37 2.08
C LEU A 122 0.20 3.39 2.11
N GLN A 123 0.36 2.28 2.82
CA GLN A 123 -0.66 1.23 2.87
C GLN A 123 -1.92 1.69 3.61
N GLY A 124 -1.78 2.34 4.77
CA GLY A 124 -2.90 2.83 5.56
C GLY A 124 -3.65 3.97 4.89
N MET A 125 -2.94 4.96 4.30
CA MET A 125 -3.60 6.01 3.52
C MET A 125 -4.27 5.46 2.26
N THR A 126 -3.70 4.40 1.65
CA THR A 126 -4.37 3.68 0.56
C THR A 126 -5.69 3.09 1.04
N VAL A 127 -5.71 2.40 2.17
CA VAL A 127 -6.96 1.89 2.75
C VAL A 127 -7.91 3.03 3.08
N GLN A 128 -7.43 4.10 3.70
CA GLN A 128 -8.26 5.25 4.08
C GLN A 128 -9.02 5.81 2.87
N PHE A 129 -8.36 6.10 1.74
CA PHE A 129 -9.09 6.65 0.61
C PHE A 129 -10.00 5.60 -0.06
N LEU A 130 -9.59 4.35 -0.14
CA LEU A 130 -10.41 3.29 -0.73
C LEU A 130 -11.75 3.15 -0.01
N ILE A 131 -11.73 3.08 1.33
CA ILE A 131 -12.92 2.77 2.13
C ILE A 131 -13.66 3.99 2.69
N ARG A 132 -13.11 5.21 2.55
CA ARG A 132 -13.72 6.45 3.06
C ARG A 132 -14.05 7.46 1.98
N GLN A 133 -13.39 7.38 0.81
CA GLN A 133 -13.52 8.40 -0.24
C GLN A 133 -13.96 7.80 -1.58
N VAL A 134 -13.41 6.66 -2.02
CA VAL A 134 -13.81 5.96 -3.25
C VAL A 134 -15.16 5.25 -3.06
N TYR A 135 -15.26 4.39 -2.06
CA TYR A 135 -16.51 3.80 -1.60
C TYR A 135 -16.59 3.92 -0.08
N LYS A 136 -17.55 4.69 0.39
CA LYS A 136 -17.71 4.92 1.83
C LYS A 136 -18.36 3.70 2.48
N ILE A 137 -17.53 2.80 3.00
CA ILE A 137 -18.00 1.61 3.70
C ILE A 137 -18.79 2.01 4.95
N GLY A 138 -19.94 1.36 5.11
CA GLY A 138 -20.85 1.50 6.25
C GLY A 138 -21.18 0.18 6.94
N LYS A 139 -21.91 0.28 8.03
CA LYS A 139 -22.44 -0.89 8.74
C LYS A 139 -23.39 -1.68 7.84
N GLY A 140 -23.18 -2.99 7.75
CA GLY A 140 -24.00 -3.91 6.95
C GLY A 140 -23.50 -4.12 5.52
N ASP A 141 -22.55 -3.33 5.01
CA ASP A 141 -21.94 -3.61 3.71
C ASP A 141 -21.20 -4.96 3.72
N THR A 142 -21.29 -5.68 2.62
CA THR A 142 -20.45 -6.86 2.35
C THR A 142 -19.50 -6.52 1.20
N ILE A 143 -18.20 -6.69 1.40
CA ILE A 143 -17.17 -6.30 0.44
C ILE A 143 -16.26 -7.46 0.08
N LEU A 144 -15.61 -7.37 -1.10
CA LEU A 144 -14.52 -8.28 -1.49
C LEU A 144 -13.20 -7.50 -1.58
N ILE A 145 -12.16 -8.04 -0.96
CA ILE A 145 -10.77 -7.61 -1.14
C ILE A 145 -9.90 -8.76 -1.65
N HIS A 146 -9.21 -8.57 -2.76
CA HIS A 146 -8.18 -9.49 -3.20
C HIS A 146 -6.87 -9.29 -2.42
N ALA A 147 -6.07 -10.36 -2.30
CA ALA A 147 -4.82 -10.38 -1.50
C ALA A 147 -5.02 -9.97 -0.03
N ALA A 148 -6.06 -10.48 0.62
CA ALA A 148 -6.46 -10.14 1.98
C ALA A 148 -5.38 -10.32 3.07
N ALA A 149 -4.34 -11.14 2.83
CA ALA A 149 -3.22 -11.35 3.76
C ALA A 149 -1.97 -10.50 3.45
N GLY A 150 -2.03 -9.59 2.48
CA GLY A 150 -0.98 -8.60 2.19
C GLY A 150 -1.09 -7.37 3.10
N GLY A 151 -0.12 -6.45 3.03
CA GLY A 151 -0.11 -5.28 3.91
C GLY A 151 -1.37 -4.43 3.83
N VAL A 152 -1.78 -3.99 2.63
CA VAL A 152 -3.05 -3.28 2.42
C VAL A 152 -4.25 -4.16 2.82
N GLY A 153 -4.23 -5.46 2.47
CA GLY A 153 -5.32 -6.38 2.75
C GLY A 153 -5.62 -6.53 4.24
N LEU A 154 -4.59 -6.73 5.07
CA LEU A 154 -4.76 -6.87 6.52
C LEU A 154 -5.29 -5.59 7.18
N ILE A 155 -4.81 -4.43 6.75
CA ILE A 155 -5.30 -3.13 7.25
C ILE A 155 -6.76 -2.93 6.83
N LEU A 156 -7.09 -3.21 5.57
CA LEU A 156 -8.46 -3.04 5.04
C LEU A 156 -9.44 -3.97 5.73
N CYS A 157 -9.10 -5.23 5.90
CA CYS A 157 -9.97 -6.20 6.60
C CYS A 157 -10.33 -5.71 8.01
N GLN A 158 -9.33 -5.31 8.80
CA GLN A 158 -9.55 -4.82 10.17
C GLN A 158 -10.36 -3.52 10.19
N TRP A 159 -10.03 -2.55 9.33
CA TRP A 159 -10.72 -1.27 9.33
C TRP A 159 -12.15 -1.37 8.82
N ALA A 160 -12.40 -2.15 7.75
CA ALA A 160 -13.75 -2.41 7.25
C ALA A 160 -14.60 -3.14 8.31
N LYS A 161 -14.02 -4.14 9.00
CA LYS A 161 -14.68 -4.82 10.12
C LYS A 161 -15.00 -3.88 11.27
N HIS A 162 -14.10 -2.99 11.64
CA HIS A 162 -14.32 -1.95 12.65
C HIS A 162 -15.47 -0.99 12.25
N LEU A 163 -15.67 -0.74 10.95
CA LEU A 163 -16.79 0.04 10.43
C LEU A 163 -18.11 -0.74 10.36
N GLY A 164 -18.12 -2.01 10.73
CA GLY A 164 -19.31 -2.87 10.76
C GLY A 164 -19.62 -3.58 9.43
N ALA A 165 -18.66 -3.64 8.51
CA ALA A 165 -18.81 -4.41 7.28
C ALA A 165 -18.52 -5.91 7.47
N THR A 166 -19.07 -6.72 6.57
CA THR A 166 -18.68 -8.11 6.37
C THR A 166 -17.60 -8.17 5.29
N VAL A 167 -16.47 -8.82 5.60
CA VAL A 167 -15.31 -8.84 4.70
C VAL A 167 -15.11 -10.23 4.12
N ILE A 168 -15.22 -10.33 2.79
CA ILE A 168 -14.78 -11.48 2.00
C ILE A 168 -13.39 -11.19 1.49
N GLY A 169 -12.44 -12.14 1.60
CA GLY A 169 -11.07 -11.91 1.17
C GLY A 169 -10.47 -13.07 0.40
N THR A 170 -9.81 -12.83 -0.73
CA THR A 170 -9.10 -13.90 -1.44
C THR A 170 -7.65 -14.02 -0.99
N VAL A 171 -7.18 -15.24 -0.86
CA VAL A 171 -5.82 -15.60 -0.43
C VAL A 171 -5.30 -16.81 -1.18
N GLY A 172 -3.97 -17.01 -1.21
CA GLY A 172 -3.34 -18.09 -1.98
C GLY A 172 -3.07 -19.38 -1.21
N SER A 173 -3.24 -19.40 0.13
CA SER A 173 -2.90 -20.59 0.93
C SER A 173 -3.66 -20.64 2.25
N PRO A 174 -3.76 -21.84 2.89
CA PRO A 174 -4.40 -22.00 4.20
C PRO A 174 -3.77 -21.14 5.32
N GLY A 175 -2.44 -20.97 5.32
CA GLY A 175 -1.77 -20.10 6.29
C GLY A 175 -2.19 -18.64 6.13
N LYS A 176 -2.26 -18.16 4.88
CA LYS A 176 -2.76 -16.82 4.56
C LYS A 176 -4.24 -16.64 4.91
N ALA A 177 -5.06 -17.69 4.77
CA ALA A 177 -6.46 -17.66 5.16
C ALA A 177 -6.63 -17.49 6.68
N ARG A 178 -5.85 -18.25 7.48
CA ARG A 178 -5.85 -18.08 8.95
C ARG A 178 -5.42 -16.67 9.36
N LEU A 179 -4.37 -16.13 8.74
CA LEU A 179 -3.90 -14.78 9.01
C LEU A 179 -4.97 -13.72 8.67
N ALA A 180 -5.56 -13.77 7.49
CA ALA A 180 -6.62 -12.84 7.09
C ALA A 180 -7.83 -12.92 8.04
N LYS A 181 -8.24 -14.15 8.43
CA LYS A 181 -9.35 -14.36 9.37
C LYS A 181 -9.06 -13.74 10.75
N ALA A 182 -7.85 -13.91 11.27
CA ALA A 182 -7.42 -13.31 12.54
C ALA A 182 -7.43 -11.77 12.49
N HIS A 183 -7.42 -11.18 11.27
CA HIS A 183 -7.41 -9.74 11.03
C HIS A 183 -8.72 -9.24 10.42
N GLY A 184 -9.87 -9.82 10.77
CA GLY A 184 -11.17 -9.28 10.44
C GLY A 184 -11.75 -9.69 9.08
N CYS A 185 -11.10 -10.58 8.32
CA CYS A 185 -11.70 -11.21 7.15
C CYS A 185 -12.68 -12.30 7.60
N ASP A 186 -13.99 -12.07 7.41
CA ASP A 186 -15.02 -13.02 7.85
C ASP A 186 -14.99 -14.30 7.02
N TYR A 187 -14.79 -14.16 5.70
CA TYR A 187 -14.81 -15.27 4.74
C TYR A 187 -13.55 -15.28 3.87
N PRO A 188 -12.44 -15.88 4.34
CA PRO A 188 -11.27 -16.06 3.49
C PRO A 188 -11.53 -17.16 2.46
N ILE A 189 -11.29 -16.85 1.18
CA ILE A 189 -11.44 -17.76 0.03
C ILE A 189 -10.04 -18.11 -0.48
N ILE A 190 -9.71 -19.41 -0.53
CA ILE A 190 -8.43 -19.89 -1.07
C ILE A 190 -8.61 -20.11 -2.58
N TYR A 191 -8.28 -19.11 -3.39
CA TYR A 191 -8.52 -19.11 -4.84
C TYR A 191 -7.82 -20.23 -5.62
N SER A 192 -6.83 -20.90 -5.04
CA SER A 192 -6.20 -22.08 -5.62
C SER A 192 -7.04 -23.36 -5.45
N ARG A 193 -8.11 -23.33 -4.64
CA ARG A 193 -8.97 -24.48 -4.31
C ARG A 193 -10.44 -24.26 -4.63
N GLU A 194 -10.86 -23.01 -4.74
CA GLU A 194 -12.25 -22.61 -4.85
C GLU A 194 -12.40 -21.51 -5.92
N ASN A 195 -13.49 -21.55 -6.69
CA ASN A 195 -13.88 -20.41 -7.52
C ASN A 195 -14.42 -19.30 -6.62
N PHE A 196 -13.77 -18.16 -6.63
CA PHE A 196 -14.14 -17.06 -5.73
C PHE A 196 -15.48 -16.41 -6.09
N VAL A 197 -15.92 -16.43 -7.36
CA VAL A 197 -17.23 -15.91 -7.79
C VAL A 197 -18.36 -16.77 -7.21
N ASP A 198 -18.24 -18.08 -7.32
CA ASP A 198 -19.25 -19.03 -6.79
C ASP A 198 -19.31 -18.95 -5.26
N ARG A 199 -18.16 -18.77 -4.61
CA ARG A 199 -18.11 -18.57 -3.15
C ARG A 199 -18.75 -17.27 -2.73
N VAL A 200 -18.50 -16.16 -3.43
CA VAL A 200 -19.16 -14.87 -3.18
C VAL A 200 -20.67 -15.04 -3.34
N ARG A 201 -21.14 -15.65 -4.44
CA ARG A 201 -22.58 -15.91 -4.67
C ARG A 201 -23.22 -16.70 -3.54
N LYS A 202 -22.53 -17.74 -3.07
CA LYS A 202 -23.01 -18.56 -1.93
C LYS A 202 -23.06 -17.76 -0.61
N ILE A 203 -22.02 -16.99 -0.29
CA ILE A 203 -21.95 -16.19 0.94
C ILE A 203 -23.02 -15.12 0.95
N THR A 204 -23.23 -14.44 -0.17
CA THR A 204 -24.24 -13.35 -0.32
C THR A 204 -25.64 -13.86 -0.67
N LYS A 205 -25.84 -15.19 -0.75
CA LYS A 205 -27.12 -15.81 -1.16
C LYS A 205 -27.63 -15.27 -2.51
N GLY A 206 -26.72 -14.87 -3.40
CA GLY A 206 -27.03 -14.36 -4.74
C GLY A 206 -27.20 -12.84 -4.83
N GLU A 207 -27.19 -12.09 -3.74
CA GLU A 207 -27.31 -10.62 -3.74
C GLU A 207 -26.09 -9.94 -4.36
N MET A 208 -24.93 -10.59 -4.33
CA MET A 208 -23.64 -10.08 -4.79
C MET A 208 -23.18 -8.83 -4.02
N LEU A 209 -22.16 -8.09 -4.51
CA LEU A 209 -21.45 -7.10 -3.72
C LEU A 209 -21.59 -5.68 -4.26
N PRO A 210 -21.65 -4.66 -3.40
CA PRO A 210 -21.63 -3.27 -3.82
C PRO A 210 -20.24 -2.84 -4.33
N VAL A 211 -19.16 -3.44 -3.82
CA VAL A 211 -17.79 -3.05 -4.18
C VAL A 211 -16.84 -4.24 -4.13
N VAL A 212 -15.88 -4.25 -5.08
CA VAL A 212 -14.73 -5.16 -5.12
C VAL A 212 -13.45 -4.33 -5.19
N TYR A 213 -12.52 -4.59 -4.26
CA TYR A 213 -11.20 -3.97 -4.23
C TYR A 213 -10.14 -4.93 -4.80
N ASP A 214 -9.53 -4.57 -5.91
CA ASP A 214 -8.61 -5.42 -6.67
C ASP A 214 -7.23 -4.77 -6.84
N SER A 215 -6.22 -5.36 -6.19
CA SER A 215 -4.80 -5.03 -6.35
C SER A 215 -4.05 -6.04 -7.23
N ILE A 216 -4.73 -7.06 -7.74
CA ILE A 216 -4.12 -8.18 -8.45
C ILE A 216 -4.02 -7.89 -9.97
N GLY A 217 -5.11 -7.44 -10.58
CA GLY A 217 -5.17 -7.10 -11.98
C GLY A 217 -5.43 -8.30 -12.89
N LYS A 218 -4.50 -8.64 -13.81
CA LYS A 218 -4.71 -9.63 -14.88
C LYS A 218 -5.35 -10.95 -14.42
N ALA A 219 -4.90 -11.52 -13.30
CA ALA A 219 -5.35 -12.85 -12.86
C ALA A 219 -6.76 -12.87 -12.25
N THR A 220 -7.31 -11.73 -11.84
CA THR A 220 -8.65 -11.59 -11.24
C THR A 220 -9.66 -10.97 -12.19
N TRP A 221 -9.17 -10.31 -13.22
CA TRP A 221 -9.96 -9.74 -14.30
C TRP A 221 -10.34 -10.81 -15.35
N PRO A 222 -11.59 -10.87 -15.88
CA PRO A 222 -12.75 -10.04 -15.53
C PRO A 222 -13.64 -10.63 -14.44
N ALA A 223 -13.28 -11.79 -13.85
CA ALA A 223 -14.11 -12.51 -12.89
C ALA A 223 -14.52 -11.68 -11.67
N SER A 224 -13.71 -10.68 -11.31
CA SER A 224 -14.04 -9.73 -10.23
C SER A 224 -15.33 -8.94 -10.49
N LEU A 225 -15.67 -8.70 -11.76
CA LEU A 225 -16.92 -8.03 -12.14
C LEU A 225 -18.15 -8.90 -11.85
N ASP A 226 -18.00 -10.23 -11.93
CA ASP A 226 -19.07 -11.20 -11.65
C ASP A 226 -19.39 -11.31 -10.16
N CYS A 227 -18.57 -10.70 -9.30
CA CYS A 227 -18.83 -10.60 -7.87
C CYS A 227 -19.72 -9.40 -7.50
N LEU A 228 -19.97 -8.48 -8.44
CA LEU A 228 -20.74 -7.25 -8.19
C LEU A 228 -22.23 -7.42 -8.46
N HIS A 229 -23.06 -6.78 -7.67
CA HIS A 229 -24.46 -6.60 -8.02
C HIS A 229 -24.63 -5.52 -9.10
N LYS A 230 -25.83 -5.36 -9.67
CA LYS A 230 -26.13 -4.28 -10.63
C LYS A 230 -25.74 -2.91 -10.04
N ARG A 231 -25.03 -2.10 -10.84
CA ARG A 231 -24.52 -0.78 -10.47
C ARG A 231 -23.41 -0.81 -9.39
N GLY A 232 -22.82 -1.99 -9.14
CA GLY A 232 -21.69 -2.14 -8.21
C GLY A 232 -20.42 -1.48 -8.74
N LEU A 233 -19.45 -1.26 -7.84
CA LEU A 233 -18.19 -0.57 -8.11
C LEU A 233 -17.02 -1.53 -8.12
N PHE A 234 -16.28 -1.60 -9.22
CA PHE A 234 -14.99 -2.25 -9.33
C PHE A 234 -13.86 -1.24 -9.09
N VAL A 235 -13.07 -1.45 -8.05
CA VAL A 235 -11.92 -0.59 -7.68
C VAL A 235 -10.62 -1.32 -7.99
N SER A 236 -10.01 -1.00 -9.14
CA SER A 236 -8.71 -1.53 -9.54
C SER A 236 -7.61 -0.62 -8.98
N PHE A 237 -6.83 -1.06 -7.99
CA PHE A 237 -5.81 -0.21 -7.36
C PHE A 237 -4.39 -0.80 -7.37
N GLY A 238 -4.18 -1.92 -8.08
CA GLY A 238 -2.86 -2.54 -8.23
C GLY A 238 -2.75 -3.45 -9.45
N ASN A 239 -1.54 -3.98 -9.70
CA ASN A 239 -1.20 -4.84 -10.83
C ASN A 239 -0.26 -5.98 -10.41
N ALA A 240 -0.51 -6.62 -9.25
CA ALA A 240 0.41 -7.61 -8.68
C ALA A 240 0.60 -8.87 -9.56
N SER A 241 -0.33 -9.16 -10.48
CA SER A 241 -0.21 -10.23 -11.49
C SER A 241 -0.01 -9.70 -12.92
N GLY A 242 0.25 -8.42 -13.07
CA GLY A 242 0.28 -7.69 -14.33
C GLY A 242 -0.96 -6.82 -14.52
N PRO A 243 -0.91 -5.86 -15.44
CA PRO A 243 -2.04 -4.97 -15.74
C PRO A 243 -3.22 -5.76 -16.29
N THR A 244 -4.43 -5.24 -16.07
CA THR A 244 -5.62 -5.70 -16.81
C THR A 244 -5.40 -5.48 -18.31
N PRO A 245 -5.95 -6.35 -19.19
CA PRO A 245 -5.93 -6.09 -20.63
C PRO A 245 -6.73 -4.83 -20.95
N ALA A 246 -6.67 -4.39 -22.20
CA ALA A 246 -7.54 -3.33 -22.70
C ALA A 246 -9.00 -3.69 -22.43
N ILE A 247 -9.76 -2.71 -21.95
CA ILE A 247 -11.15 -2.91 -21.50
C ILE A 247 -12.09 -2.25 -22.51
N ASP A 248 -12.99 -3.04 -23.11
CA ASP A 248 -14.16 -2.52 -23.79
C ASP A 248 -15.18 -2.10 -22.72
N PRO A 249 -15.57 -0.81 -22.65
CA PRO A 249 -16.56 -0.33 -21.68
C PRO A 249 -17.91 -1.07 -21.77
N LEU A 250 -18.25 -1.69 -22.91
CA LEU A 250 -19.47 -2.46 -23.11
C LEU A 250 -19.63 -3.58 -22.06
N ILE A 251 -18.50 -4.16 -21.58
CA ILE A 251 -18.53 -5.19 -20.53
C ILE A 251 -19.22 -4.68 -19.25
N LEU A 252 -19.06 -3.40 -18.91
CA LEU A 252 -19.65 -2.82 -17.70
C LEU A 252 -21.18 -2.78 -17.80
N MET A 253 -21.71 -2.43 -18.97
CA MET A 253 -23.14 -2.47 -19.26
C MET A 253 -23.66 -3.91 -19.21
N GLN A 254 -23.00 -4.85 -19.89
CA GLN A 254 -23.39 -6.26 -19.97
C GLN A 254 -23.41 -6.94 -18.59
N LYS A 255 -22.51 -6.55 -17.69
CA LYS A 255 -22.42 -7.08 -16.33
C LYS A 255 -23.31 -6.35 -15.31
N GLY A 256 -24.19 -5.47 -15.75
CA GLY A 256 -25.20 -4.82 -14.90
C GLY A 256 -24.96 -3.34 -14.63
N SER A 257 -24.53 -2.59 -15.64
CA SER A 257 -24.27 -1.14 -15.53
C SER A 257 -23.27 -0.80 -14.41
N LEU A 258 -22.16 -1.54 -14.37
CA LEU A 258 -21.15 -1.41 -13.34
C LEU A 258 -20.39 -0.09 -13.48
N SER A 259 -19.85 0.40 -12.37
CA SER A 259 -18.84 1.46 -12.35
C SER A 259 -17.45 0.88 -12.16
N MET A 260 -16.44 1.52 -12.74
CA MET A 260 -15.04 1.16 -12.56
C MET A 260 -14.21 2.40 -12.29
N THR A 261 -13.26 2.28 -11.36
CA THR A 261 -12.26 3.32 -11.08
C THR A 261 -10.86 2.74 -10.91
N ARG A 262 -9.84 3.56 -11.26
CA ARG A 262 -8.42 3.25 -11.08
C ARG A 262 -7.75 4.37 -10.27
N PRO A 263 -8.00 4.43 -8.95
CA PRO A 263 -7.49 5.52 -8.12
C PRO A 263 -5.99 5.36 -7.80
N THR A 264 -5.34 6.48 -7.51
CA THR A 264 -3.99 6.51 -6.95
C THR A 264 -3.95 7.36 -5.69
N LEU A 265 -3.15 6.94 -4.69
CA LEU A 265 -2.98 7.68 -3.44
C LEU A 265 -2.59 9.14 -3.69
N PHE A 266 -1.79 9.40 -4.72
CA PHE A 266 -1.23 10.73 -4.99
C PHE A 266 -2.29 11.77 -5.37
N ASP A 267 -3.42 11.35 -5.94
CA ASP A 267 -4.53 12.25 -6.25
C ASP A 267 -5.41 12.56 -5.02
N PHE A 268 -5.42 11.68 -4.03
CA PHE A 268 -6.17 11.87 -2.78
C PHE A 268 -5.35 12.59 -1.70
N ALA A 269 -4.02 12.47 -1.77
CA ALA A 269 -3.06 13.09 -0.86
C ALA A 269 -2.24 14.19 -1.57
N ASP A 270 -2.85 14.90 -2.51
CA ASP A 270 -2.23 15.88 -3.41
C ASP A 270 -1.79 17.18 -2.72
N THR A 271 -2.35 17.47 -1.55
CA THR A 271 -1.92 18.61 -0.71
C THR A 271 -1.41 18.13 0.66
N PRO A 272 -0.52 18.91 1.30
CA PRO A 272 -0.05 18.60 2.66
C PRO A 272 -1.19 18.44 3.68
N GLU A 273 -2.27 19.22 3.56
CA GLU A 273 -3.43 19.18 4.44
C GLU A 273 -4.20 17.87 4.27
N ARG A 274 -4.49 17.46 3.03
CA ARG A 274 -5.17 16.21 2.72
C ARG A 274 -4.34 15.01 3.17
N MET A 275 -3.05 15.01 2.86
CA MET A 275 -2.11 13.98 3.28
C MET A 275 -2.06 13.85 4.80
N ARG A 276 -1.92 14.97 5.55
CA ARG A 276 -1.89 14.95 7.02
C ARG A 276 -3.21 14.49 7.63
N LYS A 277 -4.35 14.87 7.04
CA LYS A 277 -5.67 14.38 7.47
C LYS A 277 -5.77 12.87 7.32
N MET A 278 -5.40 12.33 6.16
CA MET A 278 -5.42 10.89 5.90
C MET A 278 -4.47 10.14 6.84
N ALA A 279 -3.24 10.61 6.99
CA ALA A 279 -2.27 10.05 7.93
C ALA A 279 -2.77 10.11 9.39
N GLY A 280 -3.45 11.19 9.77
CA GLY A 280 -4.09 11.34 11.08
C GLY A 280 -5.19 10.30 11.33
N ASP A 281 -6.02 10.01 10.34
CA ASP A 281 -7.05 8.96 10.41
C ASP A 281 -6.40 7.58 10.58
N VAL A 282 -5.32 7.30 9.84
CA VAL A 282 -4.55 6.04 9.97
C VAL A 282 -3.96 5.91 11.39
N MET A 283 -3.28 6.95 11.87
CA MET A 283 -2.71 6.93 13.22
C MET A 283 -3.78 6.75 14.30
N LYS A 284 -4.95 7.37 14.12
CA LYS A 284 -6.08 7.25 15.05
C LYS A 284 -6.59 5.82 15.17
N VAL A 285 -6.82 5.11 14.06
CA VAL A 285 -7.33 3.73 14.11
C VAL A 285 -6.28 2.73 14.62
N ILE A 286 -4.99 3.01 14.39
CA ILE A 286 -3.89 2.21 14.95
C ILE A 286 -3.80 2.43 16.46
N LYS A 287 -3.82 3.67 16.94
CA LYS A 287 -3.77 4.01 18.36
C LYS A 287 -4.97 3.50 19.14
N SER A 288 -6.13 3.42 18.52
CA SER A 288 -7.33 2.84 19.15
C SER A 288 -7.28 1.29 19.27
N GLY A 289 -6.29 0.65 18.65
CA GLY A 289 -6.21 -0.81 18.58
C GLY A 289 -7.17 -1.45 17.55
N ALA A 290 -7.98 -0.66 16.84
CA ALA A 290 -8.90 -1.19 15.83
C ALA A 290 -8.16 -1.74 14.61
N VAL A 291 -6.95 -1.26 14.33
CA VAL A 291 -6.05 -1.76 13.29
C VAL A 291 -4.68 -2.00 13.88
N LYS A 292 -4.16 -3.21 13.72
CA LYS A 292 -2.79 -3.59 14.00
C LYS A 292 -2.04 -3.77 12.69
N VAL A 293 -0.93 -3.08 12.52
CA VAL A 293 -0.05 -3.24 11.35
C VAL A 293 0.91 -4.39 11.64
N GLU A 294 0.85 -5.43 10.81
CA GLU A 294 1.71 -6.61 10.93
C GLU A 294 2.96 -6.45 10.06
N VAL A 295 4.11 -6.23 10.70
CA VAL A 295 5.42 -6.21 10.04
C VAL A 295 6.02 -7.61 10.13
N ASN A 296 5.71 -8.46 9.15
CA ASN A 296 6.06 -9.88 9.19
C ASN A 296 7.42 -10.18 8.56
N HIS A 297 7.99 -9.25 7.82
CA HIS A 297 9.26 -9.45 7.12
C HIS A 297 10.16 -8.24 7.28
N LYS A 298 11.39 -8.50 7.73
CA LYS A 298 12.45 -7.50 7.85
C LYS A 298 13.67 -7.97 7.07
N TYR A 299 14.26 -7.06 6.31
CA TYR A 299 15.49 -7.26 5.54
C TYR A 299 16.42 -6.09 5.80
N SER A 300 17.73 -6.28 5.70
CA SER A 300 18.63 -5.12 5.65
C SER A 300 18.36 -4.31 4.38
N LEU A 301 18.58 -3.00 4.39
CA LEU A 301 18.44 -2.15 3.20
C LEU A 301 19.25 -2.68 2.01
N ARG A 302 20.44 -3.24 2.29
CA ARG A 302 21.30 -3.88 1.29
C ARG A 302 20.62 -5.08 0.60
N GLU A 303 19.68 -5.75 1.27
CA GLU A 303 18.94 -6.91 0.74
C GLU A 303 17.63 -6.53 0.05
N ALA A 304 17.40 -5.26 -0.29
CA ALA A 304 16.16 -4.80 -0.93
C ALA A 304 15.80 -5.62 -2.19
N ALA A 305 16.80 -6.07 -2.97
CA ALA A 305 16.58 -6.96 -4.11
C ALA A 305 15.94 -8.32 -3.71
N ARG A 306 16.30 -8.85 -2.53
CA ARG A 306 15.70 -10.06 -1.97
C ARG A 306 14.27 -9.81 -1.51
N ALA A 307 14.02 -8.69 -0.82
CA ALA A 307 12.68 -8.29 -0.40
C ALA A 307 11.72 -8.19 -1.60
N HIS A 308 12.14 -7.54 -2.70
CA HIS A 308 11.37 -7.46 -3.94
C HIS A 308 11.11 -8.82 -4.58
N ARG A 309 12.09 -9.71 -4.58
CA ARG A 309 11.95 -11.09 -5.11
C ARG A 309 10.93 -11.89 -4.32
N ASP A 310 11.02 -11.85 -3.00
CA ASP A 310 10.12 -12.60 -2.11
C ASP A 310 8.69 -12.06 -2.16
N GLN A 311 8.51 -10.73 -2.27
CA GLN A 311 7.20 -10.11 -2.46
C GLN A 311 6.58 -10.48 -3.82
N ALA A 312 7.33 -10.36 -4.91
CA ALA A 312 6.86 -10.72 -6.26
C ALA A 312 6.51 -12.22 -6.35
N ALA A 313 7.28 -13.09 -5.66
CA ALA A 313 7.01 -14.53 -5.57
C ALA A 313 5.84 -14.89 -4.62
N ARG A 314 5.14 -13.90 -4.05
CA ARG A 314 4.02 -14.09 -3.10
C ARG A 314 4.39 -14.88 -1.84
N LYS A 315 5.66 -14.89 -1.45
CA LYS A 315 6.16 -15.57 -0.23
C LYS A 315 5.87 -14.78 1.04
N THR A 316 5.53 -13.51 0.92
CA THR A 316 5.33 -12.58 2.03
C THR A 316 3.86 -12.47 2.47
N THR A 317 3.67 -11.99 3.69
CA THR A 317 2.39 -11.61 4.31
C THR A 317 2.58 -10.32 5.09
N GLY A 318 1.48 -9.57 5.32
CA GLY A 318 1.58 -8.29 6.03
C GLY A 318 2.53 -7.32 5.33
N SER A 319 3.16 -6.47 6.11
CA SER A 319 4.10 -5.45 5.64
C SER A 319 5.55 -5.96 5.64
N ILE A 320 6.36 -5.36 4.77
CA ILE A 320 7.79 -5.62 4.62
C ILE A 320 8.53 -4.33 4.94
N VAL A 321 9.59 -4.43 5.72
CA VAL A 321 10.44 -3.29 6.11
C VAL A 321 11.90 -3.60 5.77
N LEU A 322 12.61 -2.58 5.27
CA LEU A 322 14.06 -2.57 5.17
C LEU A 322 14.62 -1.81 6.37
N GLU A 323 15.63 -2.39 7.00
CA GLU A 323 16.40 -1.79 8.09
C GLU A 323 17.68 -1.19 7.48
N PRO A 324 17.90 0.15 7.62
CA PRO A 324 19.05 0.86 7.07
C PRO A 324 20.39 0.37 7.65
#